data_a6cb37f0b0595f10e8fe6fa522e2a775
#
_entry.id   a6cb37f0b0595f10e8fe6fa522e2a775
#
_cell.length_a   1.000
_cell.length_b   1.000
_cell.length_c   1.000
_cell.angle_alpha   90.00
_cell.angle_beta   90.00
_cell.angle_gamma   90.00
#
_symmetry.space_group_name_H-M   'P 1'
#
loop_
_entity.id
_entity.type
_entity.pdbx_description
1 polymer ?
#
loop_
_entity_poly.entity_id
_entity_poly.type
_entity_poly.pdbx_seq_one_letter_code
_entity_poly.pdbx_strand_id
1 'polypeptide(L)'
;MEMLNKVELAGRVGNARVQTVGNTRVCRFSLATDRAYTDRSGNQILETTWHQCQVWGNDEKLEGIQKGAAVSLTGRLRNYKYTAADGTERTGVEILVATFNIITE
;
A
#
# COMPACT_ATOMS: atom_id res chain seq x y z
N MET A 1 -27.47 3.79 9.26
CA MET A 1 -26.69 3.17 8.17
C MET A 1 -25.37 2.67 8.71
N GLU A 2 -24.94 1.55 8.24
CA GLU A 2 -23.59 1.07 8.52
C GLU A 2 -22.60 1.77 7.61
N MET A 3 -21.50 2.18 8.18
CA MET A 3 -20.40 2.74 7.41
C MET A 3 -19.33 1.69 7.21
N LEU A 4 -18.76 1.63 6.01
CA LEU A 4 -17.73 0.65 5.68
C LEU A 4 -16.53 1.34 5.04
N ASN A 5 -15.35 0.99 5.51
CA ASN A 5 -14.09 1.43 4.92
C ASN A 5 -13.17 0.21 4.87
N LYS A 6 -13.13 -0.44 3.73
CA LYS A 6 -12.36 -1.68 3.54
C LYS A 6 -11.68 -1.67 2.19
N VAL A 7 -10.40 -2.06 2.20
CA VAL A 7 -9.58 -2.19 1.00
C VAL A 7 -8.98 -3.58 0.97
N GLU A 8 -9.04 -4.21 -0.19
CA GLU A 8 -8.36 -5.48 -0.45
C GLU A 8 -7.48 -5.30 -1.67
N LEU A 9 -6.21 -5.60 -1.53
CA LEU A 9 -5.24 -5.46 -2.61
C LEU A 9 -4.37 -6.70 -2.71
N ALA A 10 -3.93 -6.99 -3.92
CA ALA A 10 -2.87 -7.95 -4.18
C ALA A 10 -2.00 -7.39 -5.28
N GLY A 11 -0.70 -7.30 -5.04
CA GLY A 11 0.21 -6.67 -5.98
C GLY A 11 1.67 -6.88 -5.61
N ARG A 12 2.55 -6.06 -6.18
CA ARG A 12 3.98 -6.15 -5.92
C ARG A 12 4.51 -4.91 -5.22
N VAL A 13 5.39 -5.16 -4.26
CA VAL A 13 6.03 -4.10 -3.49
C VAL A 13 7.06 -3.37 -4.37
N GLY A 14 6.97 -2.06 -4.40
CA GLY A 14 7.96 -1.21 -5.06
C GLY A 14 9.09 -0.82 -4.12
N ASN A 15 8.75 -0.20 -3.00
CA ASN A 15 9.70 0.19 -1.95
C ASN A 15 9.14 -0.26 -0.62
N ALA A 16 10.03 -0.59 0.31
CA ALA A 16 9.63 -0.93 1.67
C ALA A 16 10.69 -0.46 2.65
N ARG A 17 10.23 0.05 3.79
CA ARG A 17 11.12 0.47 4.86
C ARG A 17 10.49 0.13 6.22
N VAL A 18 11.25 -0.59 7.04
CA VAL A 18 10.85 -0.90 8.40
C VAL A 18 11.53 0.10 9.34
N GLN A 19 10.76 0.62 10.27
CA GLN A 19 11.22 1.61 11.22
C GLN A 19 10.71 1.25 12.60
N THR A 20 11.56 1.41 13.62
CA THR A 20 11.15 1.18 15.01
C THR A 20 10.62 2.49 15.58
N VAL A 21 9.43 2.41 16.18
CA VAL A 21 8.78 3.54 16.84
C VAL A 21 8.39 3.09 18.25
N GLY A 22 9.13 3.57 19.27
CA GLY A 22 8.94 3.11 20.63
C GLY A 22 9.23 1.62 20.74
N ASN A 23 8.25 0.85 21.22
CA ASN A 23 8.37 -0.60 21.39
C ASN A 23 7.77 -1.38 20.22
N THR A 24 7.43 -0.71 19.14
CA THR A 24 6.79 -1.38 18.02
C THR A 24 7.47 -0.99 16.71
N ARG A 25 7.15 -1.70 15.65
CA ARG A 25 7.69 -1.42 14.32
C ARG A 25 6.58 -1.04 13.37
N VAL A 26 6.93 -0.24 12.38
CA VAL A 26 6.05 0.06 11.26
C VAL A 26 6.79 -0.22 9.98
N CYS A 27 6.13 -0.88 9.05
CA CYS A 27 6.63 -1.04 7.69
C CYS A 27 5.81 -0.13 6.78
N ARG A 28 6.49 0.81 6.13
CA ARG A 28 5.88 1.66 5.12
C ARG A 28 6.33 1.16 3.76
N PHE A 29 5.37 0.89 2.89
CA PHE A 29 5.69 0.34 1.59
C PHE A 29 4.73 0.85 0.52
N SER A 30 5.20 0.82 -0.72
CA SER A 30 4.35 1.07 -1.87
C SER A 30 3.99 -0.25 -2.51
N LEU A 31 2.75 -0.37 -2.96
CA LEU A 31 2.24 -1.57 -3.61
C LEU A 31 1.68 -1.20 -4.97
N ALA A 32 2.14 -1.88 -6.00
CA ALA A 32 1.65 -1.69 -7.35
C ALA A 32 0.58 -2.72 -7.67
N THR A 33 -0.56 -2.24 -8.17
CA THR A 33 -1.57 -3.11 -8.76
C THR A 33 -1.74 -2.73 -10.22
N ASP A 34 -1.74 -3.73 -11.10
CA ASP A 34 -1.86 -3.52 -12.52
C ASP A 34 -3.23 -3.94 -13.02
N ARG A 35 -3.74 -3.18 -13.97
CA ARG A 35 -4.96 -3.49 -14.67
C ARG A 35 -4.71 -3.40 -16.16
N ALA A 36 -5.08 -4.44 -16.90
CA ALA A 36 -5.00 -4.44 -18.35
C ALA A 36 -6.39 -4.28 -18.94
N TYR A 37 -6.52 -3.44 -19.96
CA TYR A 37 -7.79 -3.28 -20.67
C TYR A 37 -7.53 -2.94 -22.13
N THR A 38 -8.57 -3.08 -22.94
CA THR A 38 -8.49 -2.75 -24.37
C THR A 38 -9.25 -1.45 -24.59
N ASP A 39 -8.59 -0.47 -25.23
CA ASP A 39 -9.24 0.81 -25.52
C ASP A 39 -10.17 0.69 -26.74
N ARG A 40 -10.80 1.80 -27.09
CA ARG A 40 -11.75 1.85 -28.22
C ARG A 40 -11.11 1.55 -29.56
N SER A 41 -9.81 1.78 -29.68
CA SER A 41 -9.05 1.54 -30.91
C SER A 41 -8.49 0.14 -31.00
N GLY A 42 -8.77 -0.71 -30.01
CA GLY A 42 -8.26 -2.09 -29.95
C GLY A 42 -6.87 -2.24 -29.37
N ASN A 43 -6.30 -1.17 -28.81
CA ASN A 43 -4.97 -1.23 -28.20
C ASN A 43 -5.05 -1.79 -26.78
N GLN A 44 -4.05 -2.61 -26.42
CA GLN A 44 -3.88 -3.09 -25.05
C GLN A 44 -3.24 -2.01 -24.22
N ILE A 45 -3.91 -1.63 -23.12
CA ILE A 45 -3.41 -0.61 -22.21
C ILE A 45 -3.15 -1.27 -20.85
N LEU A 46 -1.97 -1.01 -20.29
CA LEU A 46 -1.64 -1.43 -18.94
C LEU A 46 -1.62 -0.20 -18.04
N GLU A 47 -2.43 -0.25 -16.99
CA GLU A 47 -2.53 0.82 -16.01
C GLU A 47 -2.02 0.33 -14.67
N THR A 48 -1.02 1.02 -14.12
CA THR A 48 -0.47 0.71 -12.81
C THR A 48 -0.91 1.76 -11.80
N THR A 49 -1.46 1.30 -10.70
CA THR A 49 -1.81 2.16 -9.57
C THR A 49 -0.86 1.85 -8.42
N TRP A 50 -0.27 2.91 -7.85
CA TRP A 50 0.61 2.81 -6.70
C TRP A 50 -0.14 3.18 -5.43
N HIS A 51 -0.08 2.30 -4.45
CA HIS A 51 -0.76 2.50 -3.16
C HIS A 51 0.28 2.70 -2.07
N GLN A 52 0.08 3.70 -1.23
CA GLN A 52 0.92 3.92 -0.06
C GLN A 52 0.32 3.17 1.11
N CYS A 53 1.09 2.26 1.68
CA CYS A 53 0.62 1.35 2.72
C CYS A 53 1.49 1.44 3.95
N GLN A 54 0.90 1.18 5.12
CA GLN A 54 1.68 0.97 6.32
C GLN A 54 1.05 -0.12 7.17
N VAL A 55 1.90 -0.90 7.81
CA VAL A 55 1.49 -1.94 8.73
C VAL A 55 2.32 -1.84 10.00
N TRP A 56 1.64 -1.89 11.13
CA TRP A 56 2.25 -1.79 12.45
C TRP A 56 2.25 -3.15 13.13
N GLY A 57 3.31 -3.45 13.86
CA GLY A 57 3.41 -4.67 14.63
C GLY A 57 4.84 -5.14 14.77
N ASN A 58 5.03 -6.19 15.54
CA ASN A 58 6.34 -6.79 15.75
C ASN A 58 6.46 -8.18 15.11
N ASP A 59 5.57 -8.48 14.17
CA ASP A 59 5.57 -9.75 13.46
C ASP A 59 6.80 -9.84 12.55
N GLU A 60 7.44 -11.00 12.57
CA GLU A 60 8.57 -11.29 11.68
C GLU A 60 8.20 -11.21 10.20
N LYS A 61 6.91 -11.38 9.88
CA LYS A 61 6.42 -11.26 8.52
C LYS A 61 6.72 -9.91 7.89
N LEU A 62 6.91 -8.86 8.70
CA LEU A 62 7.23 -7.53 8.17
C LEU A 62 8.48 -7.57 7.30
N GLU A 63 9.42 -8.42 7.63
CA GLU A 63 10.67 -8.54 6.89
C GLU A 63 10.49 -9.15 5.50
N GLY A 64 9.39 -9.84 5.28
CA GLY A 64 9.02 -10.35 3.96
C GLY A 64 8.49 -9.30 3.01
N ILE A 65 8.15 -8.12 3.51
CA ILE A 65 7.71 -7.01 2.68
C ILE A 65 8.94 -6.32 2.12
N GLN A 66 9.36 -6.77 0.96
CA GLN A 66 10.59 -6.31 0.30
C GLN A 66 10.28 -5.97 -1.16
N LYS A 67 11.13 -5.13 -1.75
CA LYS A 67 11.02 -4.78 -3.16
C LYS A 67 10.87 -6.02 -4.04
N GLY A 68 9.84 -6.05 -4.85
CA GLY A 68 9.54 -7.15 -5.76
C GLY A 68 8.68 -8.26 -5.17
N ALA A 69 8.45 -8.26 -3.86
CA ALA A 69 7.62 -9.28 -3.23
C ALA A 69 6.16 -9.13 -3.65
N ALA A 70 5.48 -10.26 -3.84
CA ALA A 70 4.04 -10.27 -4.08
C ALA A 70 3.34 -10.35 -2.73
N VAL A 71 2.40 -9.44 -2.50
CA VAL A 71 1.72 -9.30 -1.21
C VAL A 71 0.22 -9.14 -1.45
N SER A 72 -0.59 -9.86 -0.67
CA SER A 72 -2.02 -9.60 -0.56
C SER A 72 -2.30 -8.99 0.80
N LEU A 73 -3.25 -8.07 0.88
CA LEU A 73 -3.55 -7.39 2.13
C LEU A 73 -5.01 -6.97 2.22
N THR A 74 -5.45 -6.77 3.45
CA THR A 74 -6.70 -6.08 3.75
C THR A 74 -6.40 -4.94 4.70
N GLY A 75 -7.14 -3.87 4.58
CA GLY A 75 -6.97 -2.70 5.43
C GLY A 75 -8.07 -1.69 5.20
N ARG A 76 -7.76 -0.44 5.52
CA ARG A 76 -8.70 0.68 5.35
C ARG A 76 -7.96 1.90 4.83
N LEU A 77 -8.69 2.78 4.18
CA LEU A 77 -8.16 4.06 3.72
C LEU A 77 -8.14 5.06 4.88
N ARG A 78 -7.11 5.88 4.90
CA ARG A 78 -7.00 6.97 5.85
C ARG A 78 -6.41 8.19 5.17
N ASN A 79 -6.97 9.36 5.46
CA ASN A 79 -6.38 10.62 5.04
C ASN A 79 -5.32 11.04 6.04
N TYR A 80 -4.25 11.66 5.54
CA TYR A 80 -3.25 12.28 6.41
C TYR A 80 -2.87 13.63 5.83
N LYS A 81 -2.40 14.53 6.71
CA LYS A 81 -1.97 15.86 6.30
C LYS A 81 -0.46 15.94 6.32
N TYR A 82 0.09 16.66 5.38
CA TYR A 82 1.53 16.89 5.35
C TYR A 82 1.81 18.28 4.79
N THR A 83 3.00 18.79 5.08
CA THR A 83 3.46 20.08 4.55
C THR A 83 4.36 19.83 3.36
N ALA A 84 3.97 20.35 2.20
CA ALA A 84 4.78 20.24 0.99
C ALA A 84 6.01 21.11 1.06
N ALA A 85 6.96 20.90 0.13
CA ALA A 85 8.20 21.65 0.08
C ALA A 85 7.99 23.18 -0.06
N ASP A 86 6.89 23.60 -0.67
CA ASP A 86 6.54 25.01 -0.85
C ASP A 86 5.84 25.62 0.38
N GLY A 87 5.72 24.87 1.47
CA GLY A 87 5.09 25.33 2.71
C GLY A 87 3.58 25.18 2.76
N THR A 88 2.95 24.69 1.69
CA THR A 88 1.49 24.49 1.68
C THR A 88 1.11 23.21 2.40
N GLU A 89 -0.04 23.22 3.07
CA GLU A 89 -0.61 22.02 3.68
C GLU A 89 -1.36 21.22 2.63
N ARG A 90 -1.08 19.94 2.56
CA ARG A 90 -1.71 19.04 1.60
C ARG A 90 -2.24 17.79 2.31
N THR A 91 -3.16 17.11 1.63
CA THR A 91 -3.76 15.87 2.13
C THR A 91 -3.36 14.71 1.23
N GLY A 92 -2.88 13.63 1.84
CA GLY A 92 -2.62 12.38 1.15
C GLY A 92 -3.58 11.30 1.60
N VAL A 93 -3.54 10.17 0.91
CA VAL A 93 -4.32 8.99 1.23
C VAL A 93 -3.36 7.83 1.39
N GLU A 94 -3.55 7.07 2.46
CA GLU A 94 -2.76 5.87 2.71
C GLU A 94 -3.67 4.71 3.12
N ILE A 95 -3.12 3.50 3.05
CA ILE A 95 -3.82 2.31 3.48
C ILE A 95 -3.19 1.82 4.78
N LEU A 96 -4.00 1.76 5.83
CA LEU A 96 -3.60 1.12 7.08
C LEU A 96 -3.91 -0.36 6.96
N VAL A 97 -2.87 -1.17 6.91
CA VAL A 97 -2.99 -2.61 6.69
C VAL A 97 -3.39 -3.29 7.99
N ALA A 98 -4.46 -4.08 7.93
CA ALA A 98 -4.89 -4.88 9.08
C ALA A 98 -4.26 -6.27 9.03
N THR A 99 -4.29 -6.92 7.88
CA THR A 99 -3.69 -8.23 7.68
C THR A 99 -3.01 -8.28 6.32
N PHE A 100 -1.97 -9.09 6.22
CA PHE A 100 -1.28 -9.29 4.94
C PHE A 100 -0.67 -10.67 4.87
N ASN A 101 -0.43 -11.12 3.65
CA ASN A 101 0.27 -12.37 3.37
C ASN A 101 1.28 -12.15 2.27
N ILE A 102 2.45 -12.77 2.42
CA ILE A 102 3.44 -12.81 1.35
C ILE A 102 3.04 -13.96 0.43
N ILE A 103 2.85 -13.65 -0.85
CA ILE A 103 2.46 -14.66 -1.84
C ILE A 103 3.72 -15.35 -2.33
N THR A 104 3.75 -16.66 -2.20
CA THR A 104 4.85 -17.47 -2.73
C THR A 104 4.46 -17.93 -4.13
N GLU A 105 5.27 -17.59 -5.10
CA GLU A 105 5.06 -17.95 -6.50
C GLU A 105 5.94 -19.12 -6.92
#